data_d20686f9d6a6f248de4349cbda02a11d
#
_entry.id   d20686f9d6a6f248de4349cbda02a11d
#
_cell.length_a   1.000
_cell.length_b   1.000
_cell.length_c   1.000
_cell.angle_alpha   90.00
_cell.angle_beta   90.00
_cell.angle_gamma   90.00
#
_symmetry.space_group_name_H-M   'P 1'
#
loop_
_entity.id
_entity.type
_entity.pdbx_description
1 polymer ?
#
loop_
_entity_poly.entity_id
_entity_poly.type
_entity_poly.pdbx_seq_one_letter_code
_entity_poly.pdbx_strand_id
1 'polypeptide(L)'
;MTSPQYTTRTFTLNTGAKMPAVGLGTWRSAPNEVQTAVEAALRAGYRHIDTAAAYGNEAEVGAGIKASGVPRADIWLTTKLDNPEHKDAAGALDRSLARLGTDYVDLYLMHWPSSTDPTDLKKHHPDWDFRDTWREMQKLVETGKVRNIGVSNFETINMEKLLSDPNCKIVPAVNQVELHPGYPSPKVVAFNTSKGIHSTGYSCLGSQDSPFYKDATLLKIAEARGKTPQQVLLVWGLTKGWSVIPKSVTPSRVQANFQIDGLELSAEDIKAIDGIADSLGEYKVCDDEWLPIRVFDKKLMN
;
A
#
# COMPACT_ATOMS: atom_id res chain seq x y z
N MET A 1 -10.41 -26.19 -15.09
CA MET A 1 -9.47 -25.21 -14.52
C MET A 1 -9.85 -24.99 -13.08
N THR A 2 -8.89 -24.95 -12.16
CA THR A 2 -9.18 -24.64 -10.74
C THR A 2 -9.55 -23.17 -10.62
N SER A 3 -10.59 -22.86 -9.84
CA SER A 3 -11.01 -21.47 -9.59
C SER A 3 -9.86 -20.63 -9.01
N PRO A 4 -9.75 -19.34 -9.37
CA PRO A 4 -8.71 -18.44 -8.86
C PRO A 4 -8.72 -18.38 -7.33
N GLN A 5 -7.54 -18.48 -6.73
CA GLN A 5 -7.32 -18.36 -5.29
C GLN A 5 -6.55 -17.08 -5.01
N TYR A 6 -7.25 -16.01 -4.63
CA TYR A 6 -6.64 -14.70 -4.39
C TYR A 6 -6.18 -14.52 -2.94
N THR A 7 -6.90 -15.13 -2.01
CA THR A 7 -6.66 -14.97 -0.56
C THR A 7 -5.37 -15.65 -0.10
N THR A 8 -4.94 -16.70 -0.79
CA THR A 8 -3.67 -17.39 -0.57
C THR A 8 -2.58 -17.00 -1.57
N ARG A 9 -2.90 -16.14 -2.54
CA ARG A 9 -1.95 -15.66 -3.54
C ARG A 9 -0.87 -14.82 -2.88
N THR A 10 0.36 -14.99 -3.34
CA THR A 10 1.50 -14.15 -2.97
C THR A 10 2.16 -13.58 -4.23
N PHE A 11 2.80 -12.43 -4.09
CA PHE A 11 3.72 -11.90 -5.07
C PHE A 11 5.16 -12.11 -4.59
N THR A 12 6.02 -12.59 -5.47
CA THR A 12 7.45 -12.74 -5.16
C THR A 12 8.15 -11.41 -5.45
N LEU A 13 8.72 -10.81 -4.40
CA LEU A 13 9.47 -9.57 -4.51
C LEU A 13 10.86 -9.80 -5.10
N ASN A 14 11.56 -8.74 -5.49
CA ASN A 14 12.95 -8.81 -5.98
C ASN A 14 13.94 -9.37 -4.95
N THR A 15 13.59 -9.37 -3.67
CA THR A 15 14.33 -9.99 -2.57
C THR A 15 14.10 -11.50 -2.45
N GLY A 16 13.16 -12.06 -3.22
CA GLY A 16 12.70 -13.46 -3.09
C GLY A 16 11.61 -13.66 -2.04
N ALA A 17 11.30 -12.66 -1.22
CA ALA A 17 10.21 -12.73 -0.23
C ALA A 17 8.84 -12.85 -0.90
N LYS A 18 7.93 -13.58 -0.25
CA LYS A 18 6.56 -13.77 -0.74
C LYS A 18 5.60 -12.90 0.07
N MET A 19 5.10 -11.84 -0.54
CA MET A 19 4.14 -10.90 0.06
C MET A 19 2.71 -11.33 -0.27
N PRO A 20 1.80 -11.46 0.73
CA PRO A 20 0.39 -11.76 0.45
C PRO A 20 -0.25 -10.68 -0.41
N ALA A 21 -1.04 -11.11 -1.39
CA ALA A 21 -1.63 -10.24 -2.41
C ALA A 21 -2.73 -9.32 -1.86
N VAL A 22 -3.39 -9.74 -0.78
CA VAL A 22 -4.47 -8.98 -0.13
C VAL A 22 -4.08 -8.66 1.30
N GLY A 23 -4.03 -7.38 1.65
CA GLY A 23 -3.78 -6.92 3.01
C GLY A 23 -4.90 -6.04 3.55
N LEU A 24 -4.89 -5.78 4.86
CA LEU A 24 -5.75 -4.79 5.50
C LEU A 24 -4.98 -3.47 5.65
N GLY A 25 -5.51 -2.39 5.06
CA GLY A 25 -5.05 -1.02 5.31
C GLY A 25 -5.66 -0.44 6.59
N THR A 26 -4.91 0.43 7.29
CA THR A 26 -5.32 1.00 8.59
C THR A 26 -5.42 2.53 8.60
N TRP A 27 -5.18 3.20 7.48
CA TRP A 27 -5.25 4.65 7.39
C TRP A 27 -6.66 5.19 7.74
N ARG A 28 -6.72 6.30 8.48
CA ARG A 28 -8.00 6.91 8.94
C ARG A 28 -8.88 5.94 9.73
N SER A 29 -8.30 4.99 10.45
CA SER A 29 -9.02 4.16 11.41
C SER A 29 -8.78 4.73 12.81
N ALA A 30 -9.85 4.99 13.56
CA ALA A 30 -9.72 5.42 14.95
C ALA A 30 -9.09 4.31 15.81
N PRO A 31 -8.34 4.67 16.87
CA PRO A 31 -7.63 3.69 17.70
C PRO A 31 -8.50 2.51 18.17
N ASN A 32 -9.66 2.79 18.72
CA ASN A 32 -10.60 1.77 19.22
C ASN A 32 -11.21 0.90 18.12
N GLU A 33 -11.26 1.39 16.88
CA GLU A 33 -11.80 0.67 15.73
C GLU A 33 -10.75 -0.20 15.05
N VAL A 34 -9.50 0.31 14.93
CA VAL A 34 -8.44 -0.38 14.20
C VAL A 34 -8.03 -1.68 14.87
N GLN A 35 -7.98 -1.73 16.19
CA GLN A 35 -7.69 -2.95 16.95
C GLN A 35 -8.67 -4.06 16.58
N THR A 36 -9.97 -3.77 16.62
CA THR A 36 -11.04 -4.73 16.29
C THR A 36 -10.98 -5.14 14.82
N ALA A 37 -10.68 -4.20 13.91
CA ALA A 37 -10.57 -4.49 12.48
C ALA A 37 -9.39 -5.41 12.16
N VAL A 38 -8.23 -5.18 12.78
CA VAL A 38 -7.02 -6.01 12.61
C VAL A 38 -7.26 -7.43 13.16
N GLU A 39 -7.83 -7.55 14.36
CA GLU A 39 -8.20 -8.84 14.94
C GLU A 39 -9.17 -9.60 14.02
N ALA A 40 -10.23 -8.94 13.55
CA ALA A 40 -11.22 -9.55 12.65
C ALA A 40 -10.60 -9.98 11.31
N ALA A 41 -9.71 -9.17 10.73
CA ALA A 41 -9.02 -9.51 9.50
C ALA A 41 -8.15 -10.75 9.66
N LEU A 42 -7.31 -10.81 10.68
CA LEU A 42 -6.42 -11.94 10.92
C LEU A 42 -7.20 -13.24 11.21
N ARG A 43 -8.29 -13.15 11.96
CA ARG A 43 -9.20 -14.28 12.21
C ARG A 43 -9.96 -14.71 10.95
N ALA A 44 -10.23 -13.79 10.02
CA ALA A 44 -10.84 -14.10 8.73
C ALA A 44 -9.86 -14.73 7.72
N GLY A 45 -8.57 -14.78 8.03
CA GLY A 45 -7.55 -15.40 7.18
C GLY A 45 -6.57 -14.43 6.53
N TYR A 46 -6.73 -13.11 6.69
CA TYR A 46 -5.69 -12.17 6.25
C TYR A 46 -4.34 -12.52 6.88
N ARG A 47 -3.28 -12.32 6.09
CA ARG A 47 -1.89 -12.49 6.55
C ARG A 47 -1.02 -11.30 6.17
N HIS A 48 -1.62 -10.15 5.83
CA HIS A 48 -0.92 -8.91 5.54
C HIS A 48 -1.66 -7.75 6.19
N ILE A 49 -0.95 -7.00 7.03
CA ILE A 49 -1.42 -5.77 7.69
C ILE A 49 -0.53 -4.62 7.26
N ASP A 50 -1.14 -3.54 6.79
CA ASP A 50 -0.45 -2.31 6.37
C ASP A 50 -0.82 -1.15 7.28
N THR A 51 0.18 -0.54 7.90
CA THR A 51 0.06 0.64 8.75
C THR A 51 1.15 1.67 8.44
N ALA A 52 1.25 2.72 9.21
CA ALA A 52 2.32 3.73 9.16
C ALA A 52 2.43 4.50 10.48
N ALA A 53 3.63 5.02 10.79
CA ALA A 53 3.84 5.90 11.95
C ALA A 53 2.92 7.14 11.90
N ALA A 54 2.76 7.74 10.71
CA ALA A 54 1.91 8.91 10.48
C ALA A 54 0.41 8.67 10.78
N TYR A 55 -0.05 7.43 10.85
CA TYR A 55 -1.46 7.14 11.13
C TYR A 55 -1.82 7.27 12.60
N GLY A 56 -0.84 7.29 13.49
CA GLY A 56 -1.02 7.47 14.94
C GLY A 56 -1.74 6.32 15.64
N ASN A 57 -1.81 5.13 15.01
CA ASN A 57 -2.57 3.99 15.52
C ASN A 57 -1.78 2.66 15.54
N GLU A 58 -0.44 2.73 15.45
CA GLU A 58 0.40 1.52 15.43
C GLU A 58 0.28 0.68 16.71
N ALA A 59 0.05 1.32 17.87
CA ALA A 59 -0.11 0.60 19.15
C ALA A 59 -1.37 -0.29 19.13
N GLU A 60 -2.47 0.21 18.60
CA GLU A 60 -3.73 -0.51 18.48
C GLU A 60 -3.68 -1.57 17.39
N VAL A 61 -2.91 -1.32 16.30
CA VAL A 61 -2.60 -2.36 15.31
C VAL A 61 -1.86 -3.51 15.97
N GLY A 62 -0.82 -3.23 16.76
CA GLY A 62 -0.09 -4.24 17.54
C GLY A 62 -0.99 -5.00 18.52
N ALA A 63 -1.87 -4.29 19.21
CA ALA A 63 -2.86 -4.90 20.10
C ALA A 63 -3.83 -5.83 19.35
N GLY A 64 -4.29 -5.44 18.16
CA GLY A 64 -5.14 -6.26 17.30
C GLY A 64 -4.43 -7.51 16.78
N ILE A 65 -3.16 -7.40 16.39
CA ILE A 65 -2.32 -8.55 16.04
C ILE A 65 -2.24 -9.53 17.20
N LYS A 66 -1.92 -9.05 18.38
CA LYS A 66 -1.83 -9.88 19.61
C LYS A 66 -3.17 -10.54 19.94
N ALA A 67 -4.27 -9.80 19.89
CA ALA A 67 -5.62 -10.30 20.19
C ALA A 67 -6.10 -11.36 19.20
N SER A 68 -5.63 -11.32 17.96
CA SER A 68 -6.00 -12.30 16.93
C SER A 68 -5.55 -13.72 17.25
N GLY A 69 -4.47 -13.88 18.01
CA GLY A 69 -3.82 -15.16 18.31
C GLY A 69 -3.02 -15.76 17.13
N VAL A 70 -2.94 -15.07 15.99
CA VAL A 70 -2.15 -15.52 14.85
C VAL A 70 -0.66 -15.29 15.16
N PRO A 71 0.22 -16.31 14.97
CA PRO A 71 1.64 -16.15 15.21
C PRO A 71 2.23 -15.00 14.38
N ARG A 72 3.11 -14.17 14.99
CA ARG A 72 3.75 -13.04 14.28
C ARG A 72 4.48 -13.48 13.01
N ALA A 73 5.07 -14.67 13.03
CA ALA A 73 5.79 -15.23 11.88
C ALA A 73 4.92 -15.53 10.66
N ASP A 74 3.61 -15.68 10.88
CA ASP A 74 2.63 -15.94 9.81
C ASP A 74 2.02 -14.66 9.25
N ILE A 75 2.43 -13.48 9.76
CA ILE A 75 1.88 -12.19 9.38
C ILE A 75 2.95 -11.37 8.64
N TRP A 76 2.61 -10.92 7.46
CA TRP A 76 3.34 -9.85 6.77
C TRP A 76 2.91 -8.51 7.34
N LEU A 77 3.81 -7.81 8.01
CA LEU A 77 3.55 -6.50 8.63
C LEU A 77 4.34 -5.42 7.90
N THR A 78 3.62 -4.45 7.37
CA THR A 78 4.18 -3.25 6.73
C THR A 78 3.95 -2.03 7.60
N THR A 79 5.00 -1.24 7.85
CA THR A 79 4.88 0.13 8.37
C THR A 79 5.75 1.09 7.57
N LYS A 80 5.66 2.40 7.86
CA LYS A 80 6.27 3.43 7.03
C LYS A 80 6.96 4.49 7.87
N LEU A 81 8.12 4.94 7.38
CA LEU A 81 8.88 6.08 7.89
C LEU A 81 8.14 7.38 7.56
N ASP A 82 7.80 8.16 8.56
CA ASP A 82 7.13 9.45 8.36
C ASP A 82 8.11 10.55 7.90
N ASN A 83 7.59 11.54 7.20
CA ASN A 83 8.36 12.61 6.58
C ASN A 83 9.28 13.39 7.56
N PRO A 84 8.82 13.77 8.77
CA PRO A 84 9.67 14.50 9.72
C PRO A 84 10.75 13.63 10.36
N GLU A 85 10.71 12.31 10.17
CA GLU A 85 11.63 11.36 10.78
C GLU A 85 12.73 10.87 9.81
N HIS A 86 12.81 11.42 8.61
CA HIS A 86 13.75 10.98 7.57
C HIS A 86 15.22 11.02 7.99
N LYS A 87 15.62 11.99 8.83
CA LYS A 87 17.00 12.10 9.35
C LYS A 87 17.31 11.11 10.48
N ASP A 88 16.31 10.44 11.03
CA ASP A 88 16.43 9.46 12.13
C ASP A 88 15.68 8.17 11.82
N ALA A 89 15.91 7.60 10.65
CA ALA A 89 15.19 6.40 10.19
C ALA A 89 15.32 5.20 11.15
N ALA A 90 16.47 5.07 11.82
CA ALA A 90 16.70 4.00 12.79
C ALA A 90 15.88 4.20 14.07
N GLY A 91 15.92 5.39 14.66
CA GLY A 91 15.12 5.70 15.85
C GLY A 91 13.62 5.69 15.55
N ALA A 92 13.20 6.14 14.36
CA ALA A 92 11.81 6.07 13.92
C ALA A 92 11.33 4.61 13.84
N LEU A 93 12.13 3.71 13.27
CA LEU A 93 11.83 2.28 13.23
C LEU A 93 11.69 1.70 14.65
N ASP A 94 12.61 2.02 15.56
CA ASP A 94 12.56 1.53 16.93
C ASP A 94 11.30 2.01 17.66
N ARG A 95 10.88 3.24 17.42
CA ARG A 95 9.61 3.78 17.95
C ARG A 95 8.39 3.03 17.36
N SER A 96 8.39 2.74 16.08
CA SER A 96 7.33 1.95 15.42
C SER A 96 7.28 0.51 15.95
N LEU A 97 8.41 -0.17 16.07
CA LEU A 97 8.49 -1.52 16.64
C LEU A 97 7.97 -1.57 18.07
N ALA A 98 8.32 -0.58 18.90
CA ALA A 98 7.83 -0.48 20.29
C ALA A 98 6.30 -0.31 20.32
N ARG A 99 5.72 0.57 19.47
CA ARG A 99 4.26 0.74 19.37
C ARG A 99 3.56 -0.51 18.87
N LEU A 100 4.11 -1.17 17.84
CA LEU A 100 3.57 -2.40 17.27
C LEU A 100 3.74 -3.63 18.18
N GLY A 101 4.63 -3.55 19.19
CA GLY A 101 4.92 -4.68 20.09
C GLY A 101 5.57 -5.86 19.40
N THR A 102 6.50 -5.61 18.48
CA THR A 102 7.21 -6.62 17.69
C THR A 102 8.68 -6.26 17.52
N ASP A 103 9.53 -7.27 17.30
CA ASP A 103 10.97 -7.08 17.12
C ASP A 103 11.36 -6.78 15.67
N TYR A 104 10.45 -6.98 14.72
CA TYR A 104 10.73 -6.75 13.30
C TYR A 104 9.46 -6.43 12.50
N VAL A 105 9.67 -5.81 11.33
CA VAL A 105 8.66 -5.68 10.28
C VAL A 105 9.10 -6.41 9.01
N ASP A 106 8.13 -6.87 8.22
CA ASP A 106 8.40 -7.57 6.97
C ASP A 106 8.70 -6.59 5.84
N LEU A 107 8.11 -5.38 5.90
CA LEU A 107 8.35 -4.32 4.94
C LEU A 107 8.34 -2.96 5.65
N TYR A 108 9.39 -2.16 5.43
CA TYR A 108 9.48 -0.77 5.88
C TYR A 108 9.55 0.16 4.67
N LEU A 109 8.59 1.06 4.55
CA LEU A 109 8.49 1.98 3.41
C LEU A 109 8.90 3.40 3.80
N MET A 110 9.61 4.10 2.94
CA MET A 110 9.64 5.56 2.97
C MET A 110 8.26 6.06 2.53
N HIS A 111 7.54 6.77 3.41
CA HIS A 111 6.12 7.09 3.18
C HIS A 111 5.90 8.03 1.99
N TRP A 112 6.77 9.06 1.86
CA TRP A 112 6.78 10.02 0.77
C TRP A 112 8.22 10.38 0.41
N PRO A 113 8.51 10.83 -0.82
CA PRO A 113 9.86 11.29 -1.19
C PRO A 113 10.15 12.69 -0.61
N SER A 114 9.73 12.97 0.59
CA SER A 114 9.70 14.30 1.19
C SER A 114 10.22 14.28 2.62
N SER A 115 11.36 14.92 2.86
CA SER A 115 11.96 15.06 4.18
C SER A 115 11.62 16.42 4.76
N THR A 116 10.79 16.47 5.79
CA THR A 116 10.27 17.71 6.38
C THR A 116 10.82 18.00 7.75
N ASP A 117 10.84 19.28 8.12
CA ASP A 117 11.22 19.72 9.45
C ASP A 117 10.15 19.27 10.46
N PRO A 118 10.50 18.57 11.55
CA PRO A 118 9.54 18.12 12.53
C PRO A 118 8.79 19.24 13.27
N THR A 119 9.33 20.47 13.22
CA THR A 119 8.69 21.66 13.82
C THR A 119 7.81 22.43 12.84
N ASP A 120 7.98 22.20 11.53
CA ASP A 120 7.17 22.79 10.45
C ASP A 120 7.10 21.82 9.26
N LEU A 121 6.06 21.00 9.21
CA LEU A 121 5.88 19.96 8.20
C LEU A 121 5.74 20.49 6.75
N LYS A 122 5.60 21.80 6.58
CA LYS A 122 5.59 22.44 5.25
C LYS A 122 7.00 22.81 4.77
N LYS A 123 7.99 22.73 5.65
CA LYS A 123 9.36 23.12 5.39
C LYS A 123 10.22 21.87 5.18
N HIS A 124 10.83 21.78 4.01
CA HIS A 124 11.80 20.74 3.72
C HIS A 124 13.16 21.05 4.33
N HIS A 125 13.88 19.99 4.71
CA HIS A 125 15.30 20.12 5.04
C HIS A 125 16.08 20.51 3.79
N PRO A 126 16.88 21.61 3.82
CA PRO A 126 17.63 22.06 2.65
C PRO A 126 18.83 21.17 2.32
N ASP A 127 19.30 20.40 3.29
CA ASP A 127 20.55 19.62 3.28
C ASP A 127 20.28 18.09 3.28
N TRP A 128 19.03 17.69 3.05
CA TRP A 128 18.63 16.27 3.11
C TRP A 128 17.54 15.97 2.10
N ASP A 129 17.75 14.96 1.27
CA ASP A 129 16.70 14.49 0.38
C ASP A 129 16.40 12.97 0.58
N PHE A 130 15.43 12.45 -0.14
CA PHE A 130 15.00 11.06 0.01
C PHE A 130 16.10 10.06 -0.34
N ARG A 131 17.14 10.41 -1.09
CA ARG A 131 18.29 9.53 -1.36
C ARG A 131 19.17 9.40 -0.12
N ASP A 132 19.29 10.47 0.69
CA ASP A 132 19.96 10.41 1.99
C ASP A 132 19.20 9.48 2.93
N THR A 133 17.88 9.61 2.97
CA THR A 133 16.99 8.73 3.74
C THR A 133 17.13 7.28 3.29
N TRP A 134 17.17 7.02 1.97
CA TRP A 134 17.33 5.67 1.45
C TRP A 134 18.65 5.04 1.86
N ARG A 135 19.74 5.81 1.90
CA ARG A 135 21.03 5.34 2.40
C ARG A 135 20.96 4.87 3.85
N GLU A 136 20.22 5.57 4.70
CA GLU A 136 20.00 5.13 6.09
C GLU A 136 19.08 3.91 6.17
N MET A 137 18.01 3.87 5.39
CA MET A 137 17.09 2.72 5.38
C MET A 137 17.77 1.42 4.94
N GLN A 138 18.70 1.48 3.99
CA GLN A 138 19.45 0.29 3.55
C GLN A 138 20.23 -0.39 4.71
N LYS A 139 20.76 0.41 5.63
CA LYS A 139 21.50 -0.10 6.81
C LYS A 139 20.58 -0.88 7.77
N LEU A 140 19.29 -0.58 7.78
CA LEU A 140 18.33 -1.21 8.67
C LEU A 140 18.11 -2.70 8.35
N VAL A 141 18.30 -3.10 7.10
CA VAL A 141 18.16 -4.51 6.67
C VAL A 141 19.16 -5.41 7.40
N GLU A 142 20.40 -4.92 7.63
CA GLU A 142 21.45 -5.67 8.31
C GLU A 142 21.17 -5.87 9.80
N THR A 143 20.27 -5.06 10.39
CA THR A 143 19.93 -5.16 11.82
C THR A 143 18.99 -6.32 12.15
N GLY A 144 18.38 -6.94 11.15
CA GLY A 144 17.34 -7.96 11.32
C GLY A 144 15.95 -7.40 11.75
N LYS A 145 15.86 -6.10 12.05
CA LYS A 145 14.61 -5.43 12.41
C LYS A 145 13.68 -5.16 11.21
N VAL A 146 14.24 -5.21 9.99
CA VAL A 146 13.52 -5.02 8.73
C VAL A 146 13.91 -6.11 7.75
N ARG A 147 12.94 -6.84 7.19
CA ARG A 147 13.20 -7.89 6.20
C ARG A 147 13.30 -7.35 4.77
N ASN A 148 12.48 -6.37 4.44
CA ASN A 148 12.44 -5.73 3.13
C ASN A 148 12.24 -4.22 3.30
N ILE A 149 12.86 -3.44 2.41
CA ILE A 149 12.64 -1.98 2.33
C ILE A 149 12.03 -1.61 0.99
N GLY A 150 11.24 -0.55 0.99
CA GLY A 150 10.59 -0.01 -0.19
C GLY A 150 10.23 1.46 -0.02
N VAL A 151 9.45 1.94 -0.95
CA VAL A 151 9.00 3.33 -0.99
C VAL A 151 7.49 3.40 -1.20
N SER A 152 6.93 4.58 -0.95
CA SER A 152 5.53 4.89 -1.23
C SER A 152 5.44 6.27 -1.88
N ASN A 153 4.51 6.44 -2.81
CA ASN A 153 4.27 7.69 -3.52
C ASN A 153 5.45 8.17 -4.38
N PHE A 154 6.22 7.24 -4.94
CA PHE A 154 7.30 7.56 -5.87
C PHE A 154 6.79 7.48 -7.30
N GLU A 155 6.63 8.65 -7.94
CA GLU A 155 6.47 8.76 -9.38
C GLU A 155 7.76 8.39 -10.12
N THR A 156 7.65 8.15 -11.42
CA THR A 156 8.78 7.70 -12.26
C THR A 156 10.01 8.58 -12.09
N ILE A 157 9.85 9.91 -12.07
CA ILE A 157 10.95 10.87 -11.94
C ILE A 157 11.72 10.72 -10.61
N ASN A 158 11.00 10.50 -9.50
CA ASN A 158 11.63 10.32 -8.19
C ASN A 158 12.28 8.94 -8.09
N MET A 159 11.67 7.92 -8.69
CA MET A 159 12.24 6.59 -8.72
C MET A 159 13.50 6.53 -9.59
N GLU A 160 13.51 7.16 -10.76
CA GLU A 160 14.72 7.28 -11.59
C GLU A 160 15.85 7.99 -10.85
N LYS A 161 15.53 9.09 -10.16
CA LYS A 161 16.50 9.82 -9.36
C LYS A 161 17.07 8.97 -8.21
N LEU A 162 16.24 8.14 -7.57
CA LEU A 162 16.68 7.22 -6.53
C LEU A 162 17.59 6.11 -7.10
N LEU A 163 17.15 5.46 -8.16
CA LEU A 163 17.88 4.32 -8.77
C LEU A 163 19.17 4.74 -9.48
N SER A 164 19.30 5.99 -9.89
CA SER A 164 20.54 6.53 -10.47
C SER A 164 21.57 6.97 -9.43
N ASP A 165 21.22 7.04 -8.15
CA ASP A 165 22.18 7.36 -7.09
C ASP A 165 23.18 6.19 -6.95
N PRO A 166 24.52 6.45 -7.05
CA PRO A 166 25.52 5.40 -6.90
C PRO A 166 25.51 4.73 -5.51
N ASN A 167 24.87 5.33 -4.52
CA ASN A 167 24.68 4.79 -3.19
C ASN A 167 23.37 3.97 -3.03
N CYS A 168 22.53 3.91 -4.05
CA CYS A 168 21.38 3.00 -4.07
C CYS A 168 21.86 1.57 -4.35
N LYS A 169 22.19 0.82 -3.31
CA LYS A 169 22.68 -0.56 -3.40
C LYS A 169 21.56 -1.60 -3.33
N ILE A 170 20.42 -1.23 -2.74
CA ILE A 170 19.23 -2.06 -2.63
C ILE A 170 18.14 -1.39 -3.46
N VAL A 171 17.63 -2.10 -4.47
CA VAL A 171 16.47 -1.66 -5.24
C VAL A 171 15.23 -1.79 -4.34
N PRO A 172 14.34 -0.79 -4.27
CA PRO A 172 13.09 -0.91 -3.51
C PRO A 172 12.34 -2.18 -3.85
N ALA A 173 11.91 -2.93 -2.83
CA ALA A 173 11.15 -4.16 -3.07
C ALA A 173 9.72 -3.85 -3.52
N VAL A 174 9.16 -2.75 -3.02
CA VAL A 174 7.79 -2.29 -3.25
C VAL A 174 7.78 -0.78 -3.48
N ASN A 175 6.92 -0.33 -4.40
CA ASN A 175 6.43 1.03 -4.46
C ASN A 175 4.92 0.99 -4.19
N GLN A 176 4.48 1.52 -3.04
CA GLN A 176 3.08 1.58 -2.67
C GLN A 176 2.48 2.90 -3.15
N VAL A 177 1.52 2.84 -4.06
CA VAL A 177 0.93 4.02 -4.70
C VAL A 177 -0.60 3.91 -4.76
N GLU A 178 -1.27 5.03 -4.99
CA GLU A 178 -2.71 5.03 -5.24
C GLU A 178 -3.02 4.33 -6.55
N LEU A 179 -3.86 3.26 -6.50
CA LEU A 179 -4.24 2.49 -7.70
C LEU A 179 -5.71 2.05 -7.61
N HIS A 180 -6.52 2.55 -8.53
CA HIS A 180 -7.92 2.19 -8.74
C HIS A 180 -8.34 2.60 -10.16
N PRO A 181 -9.55 2.26 -10.64
CA PRO A 181 -9.94 2.55 -12.03
C PRO A 181 -9.87 4.02 -12.43
N GLY A 182 -10.10 4.96 -11.50
CA GLY A 182 -9.97 6.40 -11.75
C GLY A 182 -8.53 6.95 -11.69
N TYR A 183 -7.58 6.14 -11.22
CA TYR A 183 -6.15 6.49 -11.16
C TYR A 183 -5.25 5.24 -11.29
N PRO A 184 -5.22 4.63 -12.51
CA PRO A 184 -4.53 3.35 -12.71
C PRO A 184 -3.00 3.47 -12.85
N SER A 185 -2.46 4.69 -12.99
CA SER A 185 -1.03 5.02 -13.05
C SER A 185 -0.18 4.07 -13.92
N PRO A 186 -0.54 3.84 -15.20
CA PRO A 186 0.08 2.77 -16.01
C PRO A 186 1.58 3.00 -16.24
N LYS A 187 2.03 4.25 -16.31
CA LYS A 187 3.45 4.59 -16.47
C LYS A 187 4.27 4.20 -15.24
N VAL A 188 3.78 4.50 -14.04
CA VAL A 188 4.45 4.15 -12.78
C VAL A 188 4.50 2.63 -12.62
N VAL A 189 3.37 1.94 -12.87
CA VAL A 189 3.31 0.48 -12.77
C VAL A 189 4.24 -0.20 -13.76
N ALA A 190 4.25 0.23 -15.03
CA ALA A 190 5.15 -0.31 -16.04
C ALA A 190 6.62 -0.06 -15.69
N PHE A 191 6.95 1.14 -15.19
CA PHE A 191 8.29 1.46 -14.74
C PHE A 191 8.72 0.57 -13.57
N ASN A 192 7.91 0.46 -12.52
CA ASN A 192 8.17 -0.41 -11.38
C ASN A 192 8.45 -1.84 -11.86
N THR A 193 7.56 -2.40 -12.68
CA THR A 193 7.72 -3.75 -13.24
C THR A 193 9.04 -3.91 -13.99
N SER A 194 9.44 -2.92 -14.81
CA SER A 194 10.69 -2.96 -15.58
C SER A 194 11.95 -2.96 -14.69
N LYS A 195 11.82 -2.52 -13.44
CA LYS A 195 12.90 -2.49 -12.44
C LYS A 195 12.80 -3.62 -11.41
N GLY A 196 11.85 -4.55 -11.57
CA GLY A 196 11.60 -5.62 -10.60
C GLY A 196 11.01 -5.13 -9.29
N ILE A 197 10.39 -3.95 -9.27
CA ILE A 197 9.74 -3.36 -8.10
C ILE A 197 8.26 -3.75 -8.13
N HIS A 198 7.75 -4.30 -7.04
CA HIS A 198 6.33 -4.64 -6.94
C HIS A 198 5.48 -3.41 -6.64
N SER A 199 4.30 -3.30 -7.29
CA SER A 199 3.34 -2.23 -7.00
C SER A 199 2.27 -2.71 -6.03
N THR A 200 2.05 -1.95 -4.94
CA THR A 200 0.94 -2.15 -4.01
C THR A 200 -0.05 -1.00 -4.14
N GLY A 201 -1.32 -1.32 -4.39
CA GLY A 201 -2.39 -0.32 -4.51
C GLY A 201 -3.04 0.02 -3.18
N TYR A 202 -2.85 1.25 -2.70
CA TYR A 202 -3.68 1.81 -1.64
C TYR A 202 -4.88 2.57 -2.25
N SER A 203 -5.85 2.93 -1.43
CA SER A 203 -7.14 3.52 -1.87
C SER A 203 -7.82 2.73 -2.99
N CYS A 204 -7.55 1.44 -3.08
CA CYS A 204 -7.98 0.56 -4.16
C CYS A 204 -9.51 0.45 -4.33
N LEU A 205 -10.28 0.92 -3.35
CA LEU A 205 -11.73 1.03 -3.39
C LEU A 205 -12.23 2.46 -3.64
N GLY A 206 -11.34 3.44 -3.83
CA GLY A 206 -11.69 4.84 -4.08
C GLY A 206 -12.15 5.62 -2.85
N SER A 207 -11.76 5.21 -1.63
CA SER A 207 -12.11 5.84 -0.37
C SER A 207 -13.60 5.72 0.03
N GLN A 208 -14.04 6.50 1.05
CA GLN A 208 -15.37 6.35 1.66
C GLN A 208 -16.51 6.71 0.71
N ASP A 209 -16.39 7.82 -0.01
CA ASP A 209 -17.39 8.34 -0.94
C ASP A 209 -17.04 8.03 -2.41
N SER A 210 -16.49 6.84 -2.61
CA SER A 210 -16.01 6.37 -3.91
C SER A 210 -17.08 6.50 -5.00
N PRO A 211 -16.79 7.18 -6.12
CA PRO A 211 -17.70 7.28 -7.25
C PRO A 211 -17.96 5.92 -7.90
N PHE A 212 -17.05 4.95 -7.71
CA PHE A 212 -17.17 3.61 -8.27
C PHE A 212 -18.38 2.84 -7.75
N TYR A 213 -18.84 3.10 -6.52
CA TYR A 213 -19.98 2.38 -5.94
C TYR A 213 -21.31 2.69 -6.61
N LYS A 214 -21.36 3.75 -7.42
CA LYS A 214 -22.53 4.16 -8.21
C LYS A 214 -22.30 4.02 -9.72
N ASP A 215 -21.11 3.58 -10.13
CA ASP A 215 -20.79 3.37 -11.54
C ASP A 215 -21.61 2.23 -12.13
N ALA A 216 -22.35 2.52 -13.20
CA ALA A 216 -23.28 1.56 -13.81
C ALA A 216 -22.56 0.33 -14.38
N THR A 217 -21.35 0.51 -14.93
CA THR A 217 -20.52 -0.59 -15.47
C THR A 217 -20.12 -1.53 -14.36
N LEU A 218 -19.60 -0.97 -13.25
CA LEU A 218 -19.15 -1.76 -12.12
C LEU A 218 -20.30 -2.51 -11.43
N LEU A 219 -21.44 -1.83 -11.26
CA LEU A 219 -22.66 -2.43 -10.69
C LEU A 219 -23.17 -3.61 -11.54
N LYS A 220 -23.20 -3.45 -12.87
CA LYS A 220 -23.61 -4.51 -13.80
C LYS A 220 -22.68 -5.73 -13.72
N ILE A 221 -21.36 -5.51 -13.68
CA ILE A 221 -20.38 -6.60 -13.54
C ILE A 221 -20.55 -7.31 -12.20
N ALA A 222 -20.70 -6.55 -11.12
CA ALA A 222 -20.88 -7.08 -9.77
C ALA A 222 -22.14 -7.97 -9.70
N GLU A 223 -23.27 -7.50 -10.21
CA GLU A 223 -24.52 -8.26 -10.29
C GLU A 223 -24.36 -9.55 -11.11
N ALA A 224 -23.78 -9.46 -12.30
CA ALA A 224 -23.55 -10.62 -13.18
C ALA A 224 -22.64 -11.68 -12.56
N ARG A 225 -21.75 -11.30 -11.65
CA ARG A 225 -20.83 -12.20 -10.93
C ARG A 225 -21.33 -12.61 -9.54
N GLY A 226 -22.49 -12.12 -9.09
CA GLY A 226 -23.01 -12.36 -7.75
C GLY A 226 -22.09 -11.86 -6.62
N LYS A 227 -21.40 -10.74 -6.86
CA LYS A 227 -20.40 -10.13 -5.97
C LYS A 227 -20.70 -8.66 -5.72
N THR A 228 -20.02 -8.07 -4.75
CA THR A 228 -20.12 -6.63 -4.51
C THR A 228 -19.18 -5.86 -5.44
N PRO A 229 -19.46 -4.57 -5.72
CA PRO A 229 -18.53 -3.71 -6.46
C PRO A 229 -17.13 -3.66 -5.84
N GLN A 230 -17.04 -3.70 -4.51
CA GLN A 230 -15.76 -3.72 -3.78
C GLN A 230 -14.95 -4.98 -4.11
N GLN A 231 -15.58 -6.15 -4.11
CA GLN A 231 -14.92 -7.41 -4.47
C GLN A 231 -14.44 -7.39 -5.93
N VAL A 232 -15.24 -6.84 -6.83
CA VAL A 232 -14.86 -6.69 -8.25
C VAL A 232 -13.64 -5.78 -8.39
N LEU A 233 -13.61 -4.63 -7.70
CA LEU A 233 -12.46 -3.71 -7.70
C LEU A 233 -11.19 -4.37 -7.17
N LEU A 234 -11.28 -5.15 -6.10
CA LEU A 234 -10.12 -5.85 -5.54
C LEU A 234 -9.56 -6.87 -6.53
N VAL A 235 -10.43 -7.69 -7.12
CA VAL A 235 -10.02 -8.69 -8.11
C VAL A 235 -9.46 -8.02 -9.37
N TRP A 236 -10.05 -6.90 -9.83
CA TRP A 236 -9.49 -6.14 -10.94
C TRP A 236 -8.05 -5.70 -10.64
N GLY A 237 -7.76 -5.10 -9.49
CA GLY A 237 -6.40 -4.74 -9.10
C GLY A 237 -5.45 -5.93 -9.07
N LEU A 238 -5.88 -7.06 -8.52
CA LEU A 238 -5.10 -8.30 -8.49
C LEU A 238 -4.83 -8.88 -9.89
N THR A 239 -5.75 -8.71 -10.85
CA THR A 239 -5.54 -9.13 -12.25
C THR A 239 -4.54 -8.24 -12.98
N LYS A 240 -4.39 -6.98 -12.56
CA LYS A 240 -3.35 -6.07 -13.06
C LYS A 240 -1.96 -6.40 -12.51
N GLY A 241 -1.84 -7.35 -11.59
CA GLY A 241 -0.57 -7.75 -10.98
C GLY A 241 -0.18 -6.95 -9.74
N TRP A 242 -1.10 -6.20 -9.14
CA TRP A 242 -0.85 -5.44 -7.91
C TRP A 242 -1.30 -6.21 -6.68
N SER A 243 -0.66 -6.00 -5.54
CA SER A 243 -1.27 -6.29 -4.26
C SER A 243 -2.22 -5.15 -3.86
N VAL A 244 -3.25 -5.47 -3.10
CA VAL A 244 -4.29 -4.51 -2.68
C VAL A 244 -4.44 -4.50 -1.17
N ILE A 245 -4.61 -3.30 -0.59
CA ILE A 245 -4.73 -3.11 0.85
C ILE A 245 -6.00 -2.30 1.20
N PRO A 246 -7.21 -2.88 0.93
CA PRO A 246 -8.45 -2.22 1.27
C PRO A 246 -8.52 -1.91 2.77
N LYS A 247 -9.07 -0.74 3.10
CA LYS A 247 -9.33 -0.32 4.48
C LYS A 247 -10.80 -0.49 4.83
N SER A 248 -11.07 -1.11 5.96
CA SER A 248 -12.36 -1.05 6.63
C SER A 248 -12.20 -1.23 8.12
N VAL A 249 -13.08 -0.59 8.90
CA VAL A 249 -13.18 -0.79 10.37
C VAL A 249 -14.41 -1.63 10.74
N THR A 250 -15.27 -1.95 9.78
CA THR A 250 -16.47 -2.76 9.97
C THR A 250 -16.11 -4.24 9.76
N PRO A 251 -16.17 -5.11 10.79
CA PRO A 251 -15.73 -6.51 10.67
C PRO A 251 -16.40 -7.28 9.52
N SER A 252 -17.69 -7.08 9.29
CA SER A 252 -18.39 -7.74 8.17
C SER A 252 -17.87 -7.30 6.80
N ARG A 253 -17.49 -6.02 6.62
CA ARG A 253 -16.88 -5.54 5.38
C ARG A 253 -15.45 -6.04 5.23
N VAL A 254 -14.68 -6.14 6.33
CA VAL A 254 -13.35 -6.73 6.34
C VAL A 254 -13.42 -8.18 5.83
N GLN A 255 -14.36 -8.98 6.36
CA GLN A 255 -14.58 -10.35 5.91
C GLN A 255 -15.03 -10.42 4.46
N ALA A 256 -15.99 -9.57 4.04
CA ALA A 256 -16.50 -9.55 2.67
C ALA A 256 -15.40 -9.19 1.65
N ASN A 257 -14.52 -8.24 1.96
CA ASN A 257 -13.38 -7.89 1.10
C ASN A 257 -12.39 -9.05 0.91
N PHE A 258 -12.39 -10.03 1.79
CA PHE A 258 -11.55 -11.22 1.69
C PHE A 258 -12.25 -12.40 0.98
N GLN A 259 -13.57 -12.36 0.79
CA GLN A 259 -14.36 -13.41 0.11
C GLN A 259 -14.36 -13.23 -1.41
N ILE A 260 -13.18 -13.21 -2.01
CA ILE A 260 -12.95 -12.94 -3.44
C ILE A 260 -12.45 -14.15 -4.23
N ASP A 261 -12.17 -15.26 -3.57
CA ASP A 261 -11.78 -16.49 -4.25
C ASP A 261 -12.90 -16.98 -5.17
N GLY A 262 -12.51 -17.50 -6.32
CA GLY A 262 -13.43 -17.96 -7.35
C GLY A 262 -14.08 -16.86 -8.19
N LEU A 263 -13.86 -15.57 -7.90
CA LEU A 263 -14.33 -14.49 -8.75
C LEU A 263 -13.42 -14.36 -9.99
N GLU A 264 -13.99 -14.65 -11.16
CA GLU A 264 -13.31 -14.49 -12.45
C GLU A 264 -13.87 -13.28 -13.19
N LEU A 265 -13.00 -12.38 -13.60
CA LEU A 265 -13.33 -11.27 -14.50
C LEU A 265 -12.92 -11.66 -15.92
N SER A 266 -13.83 -11.53 -16.87
CA SER A 266 -13.50 -11.72 -18.28
C SER A 266 -12.63 -10.58 -18.82
N ALA A 267 -12.03 -10.76 -20.00
CA ALA A 267 -11.29 -9.70 -20.65
C ALA A 267 -12.16 -8.47 -20.95
N GLU A 268 -13.45 -8.69 -21.24
CA GLU A 268 -14.46 -7.65 -21.45
C GLU A 268 -14.77 -6.92 -20.14
N ASP A 269 -14.90 -7.62 -19.01
CA ASP A 269 -15.09 -7.00 -17.71
C ASP A 269 -13.91 -6.11 -17.36
N ILE A 270 -12.68 -6.62 -17.52
CA ILE A 270 -11.45 -5.86 -17.23
C ILE A 270 -11.38 -4.62 -18.11
N LYS A 271 -11.63 -4.75 -19.42
CA LYS A 271 -11.63 -3.62 -20.36
C LYS A 271 -12.69 -2.59 -20.00
N ALA A 272 -13.88 -3.03 -19.59
CA ALA A 272 -14.96 -2.12 -19.18
C ALA A 272 -14.60 -1.34 -17.90
N ILE A 273 -13.96 -2.00 -16.92
CA ILE A 273 -13.48 -1.35 -15.70
C ILE A 273 -12.34 -0.37 -16.02
N ASP A 274 -11.42 -0.74 -16.92
CA ASP A 274 -10.33 0.15 -17.38
C ASP A 274 -10.87 1.42 -18.02
N GLY A 275 -12.02 1.37 -18.69
CA GLY A 275 -12.68 2.52 -19.32
C GLY A 275 -13.43 3.46 -18.35
N ILE A 276 -13.52 3.12 -17.06
CA ILE A 276 -14.22 3.98 -16.07
C ILE A 276 -13.54 5.35 -15.97
N ALA A 277 -12.20 5.41 -16.02
CA ALA A 277 -11.48 6.67 -16.00
C ALA A 277 -11.87 7.62 -17.14
N ASP A 278 -12.18 7.10 -18.33
CA ASP A 278 -12.55 7.90 -19.50
C ASP A 278 -13.88 8.66 -19.28
N SER A 279 -14.80 8.06 -18.53
CA SER A 279 -16.11 8.65 -18.24
C SER A 279 -16.12 9.48 -16.95
N LEU A 280 -15.33 9.08 -15.96
CA LEU A 280 -15.27 9.74 -14.65
C LEU A 280 -14.35 10.96 -14.65
N GLY A 281 -13.36 10.98 -15.54
CA GLY A 281 -12.21 11.85 -15.44
C GLY A 281 -11.20 11.35 -14.38
N GLU A 282 -10.14 12.11 -14.19
CA GLU A 282 -9.15 11.79 -13.15
C GLU A 282 -9.80 11.91 -11.76
N TYR A 283 -9.79 10.82 -11.02
CA TYR A 283 -10.21 10.76 -9.63
C TYR A 283 -9.04 10.35 -8.75
N LYS A 284 -8.67 11.19 -7.80
CA LYS A 284 -7.55 10.97 -6.91
C LYS A 284 -7.96 11.23 -5.46
N VAL A 285 -7.57 10.33 -4.57
CA VAL A 285 -7.88 10.40 -3.13
C VAL A 285 -6.80 11.15 -2.35
N CYS A 286 -5.53 10.94 -2.72
CA CYS A 286 -4.38 11.56 -2.09
C CYS A 286 -3.69 12.50 -3.09
N ASP A 287 -3.93 13.80 -2.96
CA ASP A 287 -3.34 14.85 -3.82
C ASP A 287 -2.49 15.84 -3.00
N ASP A 288 -1.80 15.36 -1.98
CA ASP A 288 -0.93 16.19 -1.14
C ASP A 288 0.30 16.65 -1.93
N GLU A 289 0.48 17.96 -2.00
CA GLU A 289 1.67 18.55 -2.59
C GLU A 289 2.74 18.77 -1.51
N TRP A 290 3.89 18.11 -1.68
CA TRP A 290 5.03 18.21 -0.80
C TRP A 290 6.13 19.11 -1.41
N LEU A 291 5.77 20.33 -1.83
CA LEU A 291 6.70 21.26 -2.44
C LEU A 291 7.93 21.49 -1.53
N PRO A 292 9.17 21.59 -2.08
CA PRO A 292 9.49 21.68 -3.50
C PRO A 292 9.58 20.32 -4.22
N ILE A 293 9.39 19.21 -3.54
CA ILE A 293 9.42 17.88 -4.15
C ILE A 293 8.12 17.67 -4.95
N ARG A 294 8.25 17.45 -6.25
CA ARG A 294 7.13 17.02 -7.08
C ARG A 294 6.88 15.54 -6.80
N VAL A 295 5.86 15.26 -6.01
CA VAL A 295 5.41 13.90 -5.74
C VAL A 295 4.64 13.35 -6.93
N PHE A 296 3.80 14.19 -7.55
CA PHE A 296 2.96 13.82 -8.67
C PHE A 296 3.30 14.66 -9.91
N ASP A 297 3.44 14.02 -11.05
CA ASP A 297 3.69 14.72 -12.31
C ASP A 297 2.36 15.11 -12.98
N LYS A 298 1.82 16.26 -12.59
CA LYS A 298 0.58 16.81 -13.18
C LYS A 298 0.69 17.12 -14.69
N LYS A 299 1.89 17.09 -15.30
CA LYS A 299 2.10 17.32 -16.73
C LYS A 299 2.03 16.07 -17.61
N LEU A 300 2.02 14.88 -17.03
CA LEU A 300 1.96 13.62 -17.80
C LEU A 300 0.52 13.17 -18.10
N MET A 301 -0.47 13.99 -17.74
CA MET A 301 -1.90 13.70 -17.89
C MET A 301 -2.57 14.48 -19.03
N ASN A 302 -1.81 15.23 -19.84
CA ASN A 302 -2.28 15.88 -21.07
C ASN A 302 -1.62 15.25 -22.30
#